data_c8e9a3e81e0fbe24c0162e252b3bf3aa
#
_entry.id   c8e9a3e81e0fbe24c0162e252b3bf3aa
#
_cell.length_a   1.000
_cell.length_b   1.000
_cell.length_c   1.000
_cell.angle_alpha   90.00
_cell.angle_beta   90.00
_cell.angle_gamma   90.00
#
_symmetry.space_group_name_H-M   'P 1'
#
loop_
_entity.id
_entity.type
_entity.pdbx_description
1 polymer ?
#
loop_
_entity_poly.entity_id
_entity_poly.type
_entity_poly.pdbx_seq_one_letter_code
_entity_poly.pdbx_strand_id
1 'polypeptide(L)'
;MPVAPSPSETAAPVEERLVSVEVVVPSGVFWSGRARSVTVPSVSGTLGILARHQPVAATLKAGRVRLRTPDSPTAELRIGGGFVVVDDDEVTILADDATWVQAR
;
A
#
# COMPACT_ATOMS: atom_id res chain seq x y z
N MET A 1 12.54 37.31 -0.83
CA MET A 1 11.79 36.37 0.03
C MET A 1 11.40 35.19 -0.78
N PRO A 2 11.77 34.08 -0.31
CA PRO A 2 11.36 32.89 -1.01
C PRO A 2 9.85 32.76 -0.93
N VAL A 3 9.29 32.57 -2.04
CA VAL A 3 7.91 32.24 -2.09
C VAL A 3 7.75 30.83 -1.60
N ALA A 4 6.80 30.61 -0.74
CA ALA A 4 6.48 29.25 -0.42
C ALA A 4 6.17 28.55 -1.72
N PRO A 5 6.70 27.37 -1.93
CA PRO A 5 6.37 26.66 -3.16
C PRO A 5 4.85 26.49 -3.24
N SER A 6 4.34 26.63 -4.42
CA SER A 6 2.92 26.40 -4.59
C SER A 6 2.62 24.93 -4.32
N PRO A 7 1.39 24.60 -3.97
CA PRO A 7 1.04 23.21 -3.79
C PRO A 7 1.37 22.36 -4.99
N SER A 8 1.28 22.92 -6.19
CA SER A 8 1.61 22.14 -7.37
C SER A 8 3.09 21.86 -7.49
N GLU A 9 3.93 22.66 -6.83
CA GLU A 9 5.38 22.45 -6.87
C GLU A 9 5.83 21.50 -5.78
N THR A 10 5.19 21.58 -4.61
CA THR A 10 5.65 20.83 -3.48
C THR A 10 4.81 19.61 -3.21
N ALA A 11 3.61 19.60 -3.72
CA ALA A 11 2.66 18.53 -3.43
C ALA A 11 1.97 18.16 -4.70
N ALA A 12 2.31 17.00 -5.22
CA ALA A 12 1.61 16.46 -6.36
C ALA A 12 0.13 16.31 -5.99
N PRO A 13 -0.75 16.28 -6.97
CA PRO A 13 -2.13 15.91 -6.71
C PRO A 13 -2.19 14.61 -5.94
N VAL A 14 -3.23 14.45 -5.13
CA VAL A 14 -3.33 13.27 -4.27
C VAL A 14 -3.19 12.00 -5.07
N GLU A 15 -3.80 11.96 -6.24
CA GLU A 15 -3.75 10.74 -7.05
C GLU A 15 -2.39 10.47 -7.65
N GLU A 16 -1.46 11.44 -7.57
CA GLU A 16 -0.11 11.23 -8.05
C GLU A 16 0.89 11.03 -6.93
N ARG A 17 0.44 11.15 -5.70
CA ARG A 17 1.33 10.90 -4.56
C ARG A 17 1.43 9.42 -4.34
N LEU A 18 2.61 8.99 -3.94
CA LEU A 18 2.89 7.58 -3.80
C LEU A 18 3.21 7.25 -2.36
N VAL A 19 2.87 6.04 -1.97
CA VAL A 19 3.34 5.48 -0.72
C VAL A 19 4.35 4.39 -1.04
N SER A 20 5.29 4.20 -0.14
CA SER A 20 6.25 3.11 -0.26
C SER A 20 5.61 1.87 0.35
N VAL A 21 5.67 0.77 -0.36
CA VAL A 21 5.00 -0.46 0.07
C VAL A 21 6.02 -1.58 0.12
N GLU A 22 5.97 -2.35 1.19
CA GLU A 22 6.77 -3.55 1.31
C GLU A 22 5.87 -4.68 1.77
N VAL A 23 5.89 -5.78 1.06
CA VAL A 23 5.16 -6.98 1.43
C VAL A 23 6.18 -8.02 1.85
N VAL A 24 6.10 -8.46 3.09
CA VAL A 24 7.07 -9.37 3.68
C VAL A 24 6.36 -10.64 4.08
N VAL A 25 6.94 -11.77 3.69
CA VAL A 25 6.48 -13.10 4.09
C VAL A 25 7.60 -13.76 4.88
N PRO A 26 7.34 -14.92 5.52
CA PRO A 26 8.39 -15.52 6.35
C PRO A 26 9.71 -15.78 5.64
N SER A 27 9.69 -15.99 4.36
CA SER A 27 10.93 -16.27 3.61
C SER A 27 11.65 -14.98 3.17
N GLY A 28 11.07 -13.81 3.38
CA GLY A 28 11.70 -12.56 3.03
C GLY A 28 10.75 -11.59 2.37
N VAL A 29 11.30 -10.61 1.66
CA VAL A 29 10.49 -9.62 0.99
C VAL A 29 9.88 -10.21 -0.26
N PHE A 30 8.55 -10.24 -0.31
CA PHE A 30 7.83 -10.73 -1.48
C PHE A 30 7.80 -9.69 -2.59
N TRP A 31 7.60 -8.43 -2.23
CA TRP A 31 7.53 -7.34 -3.17
C TRP A 31 7.77 -6.03 -2.46
N SER A 32 8.42 -5.11 -3.11
CA SER A 32 8.54 -3.75 -2.60
C SER A 32 8.47 -2.80 -3.79
N GLY A 33 7.91 -1.62 -3.54
CA GLY A 33 7.76 -0.63 -4.58
C GLY A 33 6.92 0.50 -4.11
N ARG A 34 6.41 1.27 -5.06
CA ARG A 34 5.57 2.41 -4.75
C ARG A 34 4.20 2.24 -5.38
N ALA A 35 3.20 2.77 -4.70
CA ALA A 35 1.84 2.65 -5.15
C ALA A 35 1.08 3.93 -4.90
N ARG A 36 0.09 4.19 -5.72
CA ARG A 36 -0.83 5.29 -5.50
C ARG A 36 -1.81 4.96 -4.41
N SER A 37 -2.18 3.71 -4.32
CA SER A 37 -3.07 3.25 -3.26
C SER A 37 -2.84 1.78 -2.98
N VAL A 38 -3.16 1.39 -1.76
CA VAL A 38 -3.08 0.00 -1.32
C VAL A 38 -4.40 -0.31 -0.63
N THR A 39 -5.06 -1.38 -1.04
CA THR A 39 -6.30 -1.80 -0.40
C THR A 39 -6.05 -3.17 0.22
N VAL A 40 -6.35 -3.28 1.49
CA VAL A 40 -6.06 -4.50 2.24
C VAL A 40 -7.31 -5.04 2.92
N PRO A 41 -7.40 -6.36 3.10
CA PRO A 41 -8.56 -6.97 3.77
C PRO A 41 -8.33 -7.04 5.28
N SER A 42 -8.69 -5.96 5.99
CA SER A 42 -8.54 -6.01 7.44
C SER A 42 -9.69 -6.79 8.05
N VAL A 43 -9.49 -7.26 9.29
CA VAL A 43 -10.53 -8.02 9.98
C VAL A 43 -11.75 -7.17 10.26
N SER A 44 -11.59 -5.84 10.27
CA SER A 44 -12.73 -4.91 10.47
C SER A 44 -13.38 -4.50 9.17
N GLY A 45 -12.86 -4.94 8.03
CA GLY A 45 -13.36 -4.54 6.74
C GLY A 45 -12.22 -4.11 5.83
N THR A 46 -12.56 -3.74 4.62
CA THR A 46 -11.58 -3.31 3.65
C THR A 46 -10.99 -1.96 4.07
N LEU A 47 -9.69 -1.86 4.03
CA LEU A 47 -8.97 -0.64 4.40
C LEU A 47 -8.22 -0.11 3.18
N GLY A 48 -8.53 1.12 2.78
CA GLY A 48 -7.83 1.76 1.67
C GLY A 48 -6.78 2.73 2.20
N ILE A 49 -5.59 2.67 1.64
CA ILE A 49 -4.46 3.46 2.11
C ILE A 49 -3.95 4.30 0.96
N LEU A 50 -3.94 5.59 1.17
CA LEU A 50 -3.42 6.58 0.23
C LEU A 50 -2.31 7.35 0.92
N ALA A 51 -1.60 8.16 0.13
CA ALA A 51 -0.60 9.05 0.70
C ALA A 51 -1.23 9.89 1.80
N ARG A 52 -0.47 10.14 2.84
CA ARG A 52 -0.87 10.95 3.99
C ARG A 52 -1.94 10.28 4.84
N HIS A 53 -2.04 8.97 4.72
CA HIS A 53 -2.95 8.24 5.60
C HIS A 53 -2.45 8.35 7.03
N GLN A 54 -3.38 8.42 7.97
CA GLN A 54 -3.01 8.43 9.38
C GLN A 54 -2.26 7.15 9.72
N PRO A 55 -1.33 7.21 10.66
CA PRO A 55 -0.69 5.97 11.12
C PRO A 55 -1.75 5.00 11.61
N VAL A 56 -1.59 3.76 11.21
CA VAL A 56 -2.55 2.72 11.59
C VAL A 56 -1.84 1.37 11.56
N ALA A 57 -2.28 0.48 12.42
CA ALA A 57 -1.86 -0.91 12.40
C ALA A 57 -3.12 -1.75 12.49
N ALA A 58 -3.20 -2.77 11.65
CA ALA A 58 -4.41 -3.56 11.58
C ALA A 58 -4.09 -5.02 11.28
N THR A 59 -4.90 -5.90 11.84
CA THR A 59 -4.82 -7.32 11.52
C THR A 59 -5.54 -7.56 10.20
N LEU A 60 -4.93 -8.37 9.36
CA LEU A 60 -5.47 -8.70 8.05
C LEU A 60 -6.00 -10.12 8.06
N LYS A 61 -7.10 -10.32 7.35
CA LYS A 61 -7.62 -11.65 7.13
C LYS A 61 -7.16 -12.14 5.76
N ALA A 62 -7.35 -13.41 5.49
CA ALA A 62 -7.06 -13.97 4.18
C ALA A 62 -7.88 -13.22 3.15
N GLY A 63 -7.27 -12.86 2.03
CA GLY A 63 -7.97 -12.12 1.01
C GLY A 63 -6.99 -11.52 0.02
N ARG A 64 -7.46 -10.51 -0.69
CA ARG A 64 -6.68 -9.89 -1.73
C ARG A 64 -6.21 -8.51 -1.32
N VAL A 65 -4.95 -8.23 -1.62
CA VAL A 65 -4.37 -6.89 -1.50
C VAL A 65 -4.32 -6.33 -2.90
N ARG A 66 -4.87 -5.14 -3.08
CA ARG A 66 -4.88 -4.49 -4.38
C ARG A 66 -3.90 -3.32 -4.35
N LEU A 67 -3.05 -3.27 -5.36
CA LEU A 67 -2.04 -2.23 -5.49
C LEU A 67 -2.29 -1.46 -6.77
N ARG A 68 -2.38 -0.14 -6.65
CA ARG A 68 -2.43 0.72 -7.83
C ARG A 68 -1.08 1.38 -7.95
N THR A 69 -0.24 0.81 -8.79
CA THR A 69 1.10 1.35 -9.01
C THR A 69 1.11 2.21 -10.27
N PRO A 70 2.14 3.03 -10.45
CA PRO A 70 2.25 3.78 -11.70
C PRO A 70 2.29 2.90 -12.94
N ASP A 71 2.83 1.70 -12.80
CA ASP A 71 2.99 0.79 -13.94
C ASP A 71 1.81 -0.14 -14.11
N SER A 72 1.03 -0.37 -13.07
CA SER A 72 -0.06 -1.33 -13.13
C SER A 72 -1.18 -0.87 -12.21
N PRO A 73 -2.29 -0.40 -12.79
CA PRO A 73 -3.38 0.08 -11.95
C PRO A 73 -4.16 -1.00 -11.24
N THR A 74 -3.94 -2.26 -11.59
CA THR A 74 -4.75 -3.34 -11.03
C THR A 74 -3.92 -4.53 -10.60
N ALA A 75 -2.73 -4.29 -10.05
CA ALA A 75 -1.95 -5.40 -9.52
C ALA A 75 -2.62 -5.91 -8.24
N GLU A 76 -2.74 -7.21 -8.13
CA GLU A 76 -3.37 -7.83 -6.95
C GLU A 76 -2.54 -9.02 -6.50
N LEU A 77 -2.49 -9.19 -5.20
CA LEU A 77 -1.90 -10.40 -4.64
C LEU A 77 -2.84 -10.95 -3.57
N ARG A 78 -2.76 -12.25 -3.39
CA ARG A 78 -3.56 -12.93 -2.38
C ARG A 78 -2.67 -13.22 -1.19
N ILE A 79 -3.17 -12.94 0.01
CA ILE A 79 -2.45 -13.23 1.23
C ILE A 79 -3.30 -14.14 2.11
N GLY A 80 -2.62 -14.90 2.96
CA GLY A 80 -3.31 -15.80 3.88
C GLY A 80 -3.64 -15.18 5.22
N GLY A 81 -3.51 -13.84 5.31
CA GLY A 81 -3.68 -13.15 6.57
C GLY A 81 -2.39 -12.49 6.94
N GLY A 82 -2.40 -11.70 8.01
CA GLY A 82 -1.20 -11.02 8.45
C GLY A 82 -1.50 -9.72 9.13
N PHE A 83 -0.68 -8.74 8.86
CA PHE A 83 -0.72 -7.48 9.58
C PHE A 83 -0.26 -6.36 8.67
N VAL A 84 -0.82 -5.17 8.83
CA VAL A 84 -0.36 -4.00 8.08
C VAL A 84 -0.01 -2.89 9.05
N VAL A 85 1.07 -2.20 8.76
CA VAL A 85 1.48 -1.01 9.50
C VAL A 85 1.66 0.11 8.50
N VAL A 86 1.01 1.23 8.77
CA VAL A 86 1.09 2.42 7.94
C VAL A 86 1.64 3.54 8.79
N ASP A 87 2.71 4.16 8.34
CA ASP A 87 3.31 5.29 9.06
C ASP A 87 4.11 6.11 8.07
N ASP A 88 3.84 7.41 8.01
CA ASP A 88 4.63 8.36 7.23
C ASP A 88 4.79 7.93 5.77
N ASP A 89 3.67 7.61 5.14
CA ASP A 89 3.62 7.18 3.74
C ASP A 89 4.39 5.90 3.46
N GLU A 90 4.64 5.11 4.50
CA GLU A 90 5.23 3.80 4.36
C GLU A 90 4.22 2.75 4.81
N VAL A 91 4.03 1.77 3.96
CA VAL A 91 3.08 0.69 4.20
C VAL A 91 3.87 -0.61 4.25
N THR A 92 3.82 -1.29 5.38
CA THR A 92 4.46 -2.59 5.53
C THR A 92 3.37 -3.62 5.75
N ILE A 93 3.33 -4.61 4.89
CA ILE A 93 2.40 -5.72 5.01
C ILE A 93 3.21 -6.95 5.38
N LEU A 94 2.92 -7.48 6.56
CA LEU A 94 3.54 -8.72 7.03
C LEU A 94 2.50 -9.80 6.79
N ALA A 95 2.73 -10.65 5.81
CA ALA A 95 1.74 -11.64 5.42
C ALA A 95 2.24 -13.04 5.73
N ASP A 96 1.30 -13.92 6.05
CA ASP A 96 1.65 -15.32 6.29
C ASP A 96 2.14 -15.98 5.01
N ASP A 97 1.57 -15.58 3.88
CA ASP A 97 2.04 -16.00 2.57
C ASP A 97 1.51 -14.99 1.55
N ALA A 98 2.02 -15.04 0.35
CA ALA A 98 1.59 -14.13 -0.70
C ALA A 98 1.77 -14.79 -2.05
N THR A 99 0.82 -14.53 -2.95
CA THR A 99 0.86 -15.05 -4.31
C THR A 99 0.23 -14.01 -5.22
N TRP A 100 0.87 -13.72 -6.35
CA TRP A 100 0.28 -12.81 -7.31
C TRP A 100 -0.98 -13.40 -7.92
N VAL A 101 -2.01 -12.56 -8.09
CA VAL A 101 -3.20 -12.95 -8.79
C VAL A 101 -2.96 -12.71 -10.27
N GLN A 102 -3.17 -13.74 -11.06
CA GLN A 102 -2.95 -13.64 -12.50
C GLN A 102 -4.02 -12.76 -13.13
N ALA A 103 -3.57 -11.78 -13.89
CA ALA A 103 -4.49 -10.96 -14.67
C ALA A 103 -4.95 -11.74 -15.88
N ARG A 104 -6.15 -11.41 -16.37
CA ARG A 104 -6.73 -12.10 -17.52
C ARG A 104 -6.66 -11.26 -18.76
#